data_c1ae46356566702390e5da6d64f3f415
#
_entry.id   c1ae46356566702390e5da6d64f3f415
#
_cell.length_a   1.000
_cell.length_b   1.000
_cell.length_c   1.000
_cell.angle_alpha   90.00
_cell.angle_beta   90.00
_cell.angle_gamma   90.00
#
_symmetry.space_group_name_H-M   'P 1'
#
loop_
_entity.id
_entity.type
_entity.pdbx_description
1 polymer ?
#
loop_
_entity_poly.entity_id
_entity_poly.type
_entity_poly.pdbx_seq_one_letter_code
_entity_poly.pdbx_strand_id
1 'polypeptide(L)'
;MIEFKNVCKRYNTGTEAVKNASFKIEKGEFAFLVGSSGSGKSTLIKLILKEEEPTSGNIIINGKDTTFLKQSRVPYLRRSMGIVFQDFRLLPDKTVYENVAFAMYIVKATPRHIRRQVPMVLSLVGLSGKAKMYPNELSGGEQQRVALARALVNNPLMIIADEPTGNLDPDTAWDIMNLLNEINLRGTTVVVATHAKDIVDQMRKRVIHIHKGVIVKDDKKGGYDCEI
;
A
#
# COMPACT_ATOMS: atom_id res chain seq x y z
N MET A 1 9.85 9.30 5.72
CA MET A 1 8.53 9.38 5.07
C MET A 1 7.39 9.01 6.00
N ILE A 2 7.45 7.87 6.64
CA ILE A 2 6.53 7.42 7.70
C ILE A 2 7.34 7.19 8.97
N GLU A 3 6.89 7.70 10.12
CA GLU A 3 7.56 7.50 11.40
C GLU A 3 6.53 7.19 12.49
N PHE A 4 6.71 6.10 13.18
CA PHE A 4 5.97 5.68 14.37
C PHE A 4 6.83 5.92 15.60
N LYS A 5 6.27 6.57 16.62
CA LYS A 5 6.93 6.86 17.91
C LYS A 5 6.11 6.30 19.04
N ASN A 6 6.53 5.20 19.61
CA ASN A 6 5.92 4.51 20.76
C ASN A 6 4.40 4.30 20.58
N VAL A 7 3.98 3.90 19.36
CA VAL A 7 2.58 3.78 18.98
C VAL A 7 1.97 2.52 19.57
N CYS A 8 0.85 2.69 20.26
CA CYS A 8 0.00 1.58 20.70
C CYS A 8 -1.39 1.70 20.06
N LYS A 9 -2.00 0.54 19.77
CA LYS A 9 -3.41 0.47 19.37
C LYS A 9 -4.10 -0.66 20.11
N ARG A 10 -5.10 -0.28 20.92
CA ARG A 10 -6.03 -1.19 21.59
C ARG A 10 -7.43 -0.94 21.05
N TYR A 11 -8.09 -1.99 20.61
CA TYR A 11 -9.48 -1.94 20.17
C TYR A 11 -10.44 -2.02 21.36
N ASN A 12 -11.70 -1.58 21.17
CA ASN A 12 -12.73 -1.63 22.19
C ASN A 12 -13.05 -3.06 22.66
N THR A 13 -12.72 -4.07 21.84
CA THR A 13 -12.78 -5.51 22.19
C THR A 13 -11.74 -5.94 23.22
N GLY A 14 -10.84 -5.04 23.65
CA GLY A 14 -9.73 -5.35 24.54
C GLY A 14 -8.46 -5.82 23.82
N THR A 15 -8.51 -6.10 22.52
CA THR A 15 -7.37 -6.59 21.73
C THR A 15 -6.31 -5.50 21.56
N GLU A 16 -5.08 -5.77 22.02
CA GLU A 16 -3.92 -4.91 21.76
C GLU A 16 -3.25 -5.32 20.45
N ALA A 17 -3.63 -4.65 19.37
CA ALA A 17 -3.18 -5.00 18.01
C ALA A 17 -1.79 -4.44 17.68
N VAL A 18 -1.36 -3.35 18.34
CA VAL A 18 -0.03 -2.75 18.20
C VAL A 18 0.44 -2.32 19.59
N LYS A 19 1.69 -2.68 19.94
CA LYS A 19 2.30 -2.46 21.26
C LYS A 19 3.63 -1.74 21.09
N ASN A 20 3.67 -0.47 21.50
CA ASN A 20 4.89 0.34 21.55
C ASN A 20 5.72 0.30 20.25
N ALA A 21 5.05 0.34 19.09
CA ALA A 21 5.73 0.28 17.81
C ALA A 21 6.50 1.57 17.53
N SER A 22 7.80 1.42 17.25
CA SER A 22 8.69 2.53 16.88
C SER A 22 9.54 2.11 15.69
N PHE A 23 9.35 2.77 14.54
CA PHE A 23 10.15 2.57 13.34
C PHE A 23 9.99 3.78 12.42
N LYS A 24 10.90 3.93 11.45
CA LYS A 24 10.86 5.02 10.48
C LYS A 24 11.16 4.48 9.09
N ILE A 25 10.29 4.76 8.12
CA ILE A 25 10.49 4.46 6.69
C ILE A 25 10.86 5.78 6.00
N GLU A 26 12.01 5.78 5.33
CA GLU A 26 12.52 6.97 4.65
C GLU A 26 11.83 7.18 3.28
N LYS A 27 11.98 8.39 2.73
CA LYS A 27 11.45 8.70 1.40
C LYS A 27 12.20 7.89 0.33
N GLY A 28 11.45 7.29 -0.61
CA GLY A 28 12.02 6.45 -1.67
C GLY A 28 12.41 5.04 -1.20
N GLU A 29 12.17 4.68 0.04
CA GLU A 29 12.47 3.36 0.56
C GLU A 29 11.40 2.34 0.14
N PHE A 30 11.84 1.09 -0.09
CA PHE A 30 10.96 -0.08 -0.20
C PHE A 30 11.05 -0.87 1.10
N ALA A 31 9.94 -1.03 1.79
CA ALA A 31 9.88 -1.76 3.05
C ALA A 31 8.75 -2.80 3.05
N PHE A 32 9.08 -4.00 3.52
CA PHE A 32 8.11 -5.04 3.84
C PHE A 32 7.67 -4.94 5.30
N LEU A 33 6.38 -5.12 5.56
CA LEU A 33 5.81 -5.41 6.87
C LEU A 33 5.44 -6.88 6.89
N VAL A 34 6.16 -7.70 7.64
CA VAL A 34 5.97 -9.15 7.66
C VAL A 34 5.54 -9.65 9.04
N GLY A 35 4.88 -10.79 9.07
CA GLY A 35 4.40 -11.45 10.27
C GLY A 35 3.21 -12.34 9.99
N SER A 36 2.86 -13.22 10.91
CA SER A 36 1.72 -14.13 10.81
C SER A 36 0.39 -13.39 10.66
N SER A 37 -0.67 -14.10 10.24
CA SER A 37 -2.02 -13.54 10.25
C SER A 37 -2.38 -13.06 11.67
N GLY A 38 -3.03 -11.90 11.77
CA GLY A 38 -3.36 -11.29 13.06
C GLY A 38 -2.20 -10.66 13.84
N SER A 39 -0.98 -10.62 13.32
CA SER A 39 0.17 -10.03 14.00
C SER A 39 0.10 -8.51 14.19
N GLY A 40 -0.79 -7.79 13.46
CA GLY A 40 -0.97 -6.34 13.54
C GLY A 40 -0.63 -5.57 12.26
N LYS A 41 -0.22 -6.22 11.16
CA LYS A 41 0.15 -5.58 9.86
C LYS A 41 -0.96 -4.67 9.33
N SER A 42 -2.17 -5.20 9.15
CA SER A 42 -3.31 -4.42 8.65
C SER A 42 -3.72 -3.30 9.61
N THR A 43 -3.48 -3.45 10.93
CA THR A 43 -3.68 -2.37 11.89
C THR A 43 -2.67 -1.24 11.68
N LEU A 44 -1.38 -1.56 11.44
CA LEU A 44 -0.39 -0.55 11.09
C LEU A 44 -0.78 0.22 9.82
N ILE A 45 -1.26 -0.49 8.78
CA ILE A 45 -1.77 0.13 7.55
C ILE A 45 -2.96 1.05 7.85
N LYS A 46 -3.96 0.59 8.61
CA LYS A 46 -5.12 1.41 9.00
C LYS A 46 -4.73 2.66 9.76
N LEU A 47 -3.71 2.58 10.63
CA LEU A 47 -3.16 3.73 11.34
C LEU A 47 -2.48 4.72 10.39
N ILE A 48 -1.70 4.26 9.41
CA ILE A 48 -1.08 5.11 8.37
C ILE A 48 -2.17 5.81 7.54
N LEU A 49 -3.23 5.09 7.17
CA LEU A 49 -4.35 5.61 6.38
C LEU A 49 -5.32 6.49 7.20
N LYS A 50 -5.09 6.60 8.51
CA LYS A 50 -6.02 7.28 9.44
C LYS A 50 -7.44 6.70 9.35
N GLU A 51 -7.56 5.39 9.13
CA GLU A 51 -8.81 4.64 9.30
C GLU A 51 -9.04 4.29 10.76
N GLU A 52 -7.92 4.16 11.49
CA GLU A 52 -7.89 3.97 12.94
C GLU A 52 -7.01 5.06 13.59
N GLU A 53 -7.29 5.35 14.84
CA GLU A 53 -6.49 6.27 15.65
C GLU A 53 -5.62 5.47 16.64
N PRO A 54 -4.38 5.89 16.88
CA PRO A 54 -3.57 5.26 17.93
C PRO A 54 -4.19 5.51 19.30
N THR A 55 -4.04 4.56 20.22
CA THR A 55 -4.42 4.72 21.62
C THR A 55 -3.39 5.59 22.37
N SER A 56 -2.11 5.48 21.96
CA SER A 56 -1.01 6.34 22.46
C SER A 56 0.12 6.37 21.44
N GLY A 57 1.08 7.28 21.62
CA GLY A 57 2.20 7.51 20.72
C GLY A 57 1.83 8.43 19.55
N ASN A 58 2.80 8.68 18.66
CA ASN A 58 2.66 9.63 17.55
C ASN A 58 2.97 8.97 16.21
N ILE A 59 2.22 9.38 15.17
CA ILE A 59 2.43 8.95 13.78
C ILE A 59 2.71 10.18 12.93
N ILE A 60 3.90 10.22 12.35
CA ILE A 60 4.34 11.31 11.48
C ILE A 60 4.38 10.81 10.04
N ILE A 61 3.70 11.51 9.13
CA ILE A 61 3.66 11.19 7.71
C ILE A 61 4.10 12.42 6.91
N ASN A 62 5.13 12.23 6.10
CA ASN A 62 5.74 13.30 5.31
C ASN A 62 6.09 14.53 6.16
N GLY A 63 6.65 14.31 7.37
CA GLY A 63 7.06 15.36 8.32
C GLY A 63 5.92 16.02 9.09
N LYS A 64 4.66 15.60 8.90
CA LYS A 64 3.50 16.12 9.60
C LYS A 64 2.98 15.10 10.61
N ASP A 65 2.79 15.51 11.85
CA ASP A 65 2.10 14.69 12.84
C ASP A 65 0.63 14.52 12.43
N THR A 66 0.24 13.27 12.23
CA THR A 66 -1.12 12.90 11.83
C THR A 66 -1.95 12.37 13.00
N THR A 67 -1.37 12.24 14.18
CA THR A 67 -2.01 11.64 15.37
C THR A 67 -3.32 12.36 15.70
N PHE A 68 -3.32 13.70 15.68
CA PHE A 68 -4.49 14.53 15.98
C PHE A 68 -5.07 15.21 14.74
N LEU A 69 -4.87 14.62 13.56
CA LEU A 69 -5.37 15.20 12.31
C LEU A 69 -6.91 15.21 12.30
N LYS A 70 -7.50 16.39 12.11
CA LYS A 70 -8.96 16.55 12.02
C LYS A 70 -9.53 15.73 10.85
N GLN A 71 -10.70 15.10 11.02
CA GLN A 71 -11.36 14.27 10.01
C GLN A 71 -11.52 14.97 8.65
N SER A 72 -11.77 16.28 8.64
CA SER A 72 -11.84 17.08 7.41
C SER A 72 -10.54 17.13 6.62
N ARG A 73 -9.40 16.84 7.24
CA ARG A 73 -8.08 16.82 6.62
C ARG A 73 -7.62 15.43 6.16
N VAL A 74 -8.26 14.35 6.64
CA VAL A 74 -7.93 12.97 6.27
C VAL A 74 -7.99 12.72 4.75
N PRO A 75 -8.99 13.24 3.98
CA PRO A 75 -9.00 13.07 2.52
C PRO A 75 -7.76 13.66 1.84
N TYR A 76 -7.21 14.76 2.33
CA TYR A 76 -6.00 15.37 1.77
C TYR A 76 -4.76 14.54 2.07
N LEU A 77 -4.67 13.91 3.26
CA LEU A 77 -3.62 12.95 3.58
C LEU A 77 -3.67 11.76 2.62
N ARG A 78 -4.85 11.12 2.47
CA ARG A 78 -5.03 9.95 1.61
C ARG A 78 -4.77 10.22 0.13
N ARG A 79 -5.01 11.45 -0.37
CA ARG A 79 -4.69 11.85 -1.75
C ARG A 79 -3.19 11.80 -2.07
N SER A 80 -2.32 11.88 -1.05
CA SER A 80 -0.87 11.76 -1.22
C SER A 80 -0.37 10.31 -1.26
N MET A 81 -1.27 9.34 -1.09
CA MET A 81 -0.99 7.91 -0.99
C MET A 81 -1.72 7.14 -2.08
N GLY A 82 -1.07 6.14 -2.68
CA GLY A 82 -1.69 5.10 -3.45
C GLY A 82 -1.94 3.88 -2.56
N ILE A 83 -3.11 3.26 -2.68
CA ILE A 83 -3.46 2.10 -1.87
C ILE A 83 -3.81 0.95 -2.79
N VAL A 84 -3.22 -0.22 -2.53
CA VAL A 84 -3.46 -1.47 -3.24
C VAL A 84 -3.91 -2.50 -2.22
N PHE A 85 -5.05 -3.15 -2.48
CA PHE A 85 -5.65 -4.16 -1.59
C PHE A 85 -5.57 -5.55 -2.23
N GLN A 86 -5.65 -6.58 -1.40
CA GLN A 86 -5.68 -7.98 -1.83
C GLN A 86 -6.91 -8.30 -2.70
N ASP A 87 -8.07 -7.72 -2.41
CA ASP A 87 -9.35 -7.91 -3.09
C ASP A 87 -9.60 -6.93 -4.24
N PHE A 88 -8.54 -6.27 -4.73
CA PHE A 88 -8.51 -5.29 -5.83
C PHE A 88 -9.41 -4.07 -5.63
N ARG A 89 -10.57 -4.21 -5.04
CA ARG A 89 -11.61 -3.18 -4.81
C ARG A 89 -11.92 -2.36 -6.07
N LEU A 90 -12.06 -3.05 -7.20
CA LEU A 90 -12.46 -2.41 -8.45
C LEU A 90 -13.96 -2.14 -8.45
N LEU A 91 -14.37 -1.11 -9.17
CA LEU A 91 -15.77 -0.78 -9.42
C LEU A 91 -16.26 -1.70 -10.54
N PRO A 92 -17.17 -2.67 -10.26
CA PRO A 92 -17.50 -3.74 -11.22
C PRO A 92 -18.28 -3.24 -12.44
N ASP A 93 -19.01 -2.14 -12.29
CA ASP A 93 -19.84 -1.47 -13.31
C ASP A 93 -19.07 -0.39 -14.11
N LYS A 94 -17.76 -0.29 -13.90
CA LYS A 94 -16.86 0.65 -14.57
C LYS A 94 -15.80 -0.08 -15.35
N THR A 95 -15.47 0.46 -16.53
CA THR A 95 -14.36 -0.03 -17.35
C THR A 95 -13.01 0.15 -16.63
N VAL A 96 -11.97 -0.50 -17.14
CA VAL A 96 -10.58 -0.30 -16.69
C VAL A 96 -10.21 1.19 -16.70
N TYR A 97 -10.49 1.88 -17.81
CA TYR A 97 -10.24 3.32 -17.92
C TYR A 97 -10.96 4.12 -16.83
N GLU A 98 -12.24 3.85 -16.62
CA GLU A 98 -13.07 4.57 -15.65
C GLU A 98 -12.65 4.26 -14.19
N ASN A 99 -12.24 3.03 -13.89
CA ASN A 99 -11.68 2.67 -12.60
C ASN A 99 -10.45 3.51 -12.25
N VAL A 100 -9.53 3.69 -13.20
CA VAL A 100 -8.33 4.52 -13.00
C VAL A 100 -8.69 6.01 -12.97
N ALA A 101 -9.54 6.47 -13.90
CA ALA A 101 -10.00 7.87 -13.98
C ALA A 101 -10.74 8.30 -12.70
N PHE A 102 -11.42 7.39 -12.02
CA PHE A 102 -12.16 7.67 -10.79
C PHE A 102 -11.28 8.33 -9.71
N ALA A 103 -10.05 7.85 -9.53
CA ALA A 103 -9.12 8.45 -8.57
C ALA A 103 -8.76 9.90 -8.94
N MET A 104 -8.73 10.24 -10.23
CA MET A 104 -8.49 11.60 -10.69
C MET A 104 -9.71 12.50 -10.53
N TYR A 105 -10.93 11.98 -10.68
CA TYR A 105 -12.16 12.74 -10.38
C TYR A 105 -12.23 13.17 -8.91
N ILE A 106 -11.82 12.30 -7.99
CA ILE A 106 -11.79 12.60 -6.53
C ILE A 106 -10.90 13.81 -6.23
N VAL A 107 -9.79 13.98 -6.97
CA VAL A 107 -8.90 15.14 -6.80
C VAL A 107 -9.29 16.34 -7.68
N LYS A 108 -10.44 16.27 -8.36
CA LYS A 108 -10.96 17.31 -9.26
C LYS A 108 -10.01 17.64 -10.43
N ALA A 109 -9.33 16.62 -10.97
CA ALA A 109 -8.47 16.78 -12.15
C ALA A 109 -9.29 17.20 -13.38
N THR A 110 -8.70 18.03 -14.25
CA THR A 110 -9.37 18.48 -15.46
C THR A 110 -9.56 17.33 -16.47
N PRO A 111 -10.61 17.35 -17.31
CA PRO A 111 -10.82 16.30 -18.33
C PRO A 111 -9.63 16.13 -19.29
N ARG A 112 -8.92 17.23 -19.59
CA ARG A 112 -7.70 17.18 -20.41
C ARG A 112 -6.59 16.40 -19.72
N HIS A 113 -6.42 16.61 -18.42
CA HIS A 113 -5.39 15.89 -17.62
C HIS A 113 -5.72 14.40 -17.52
N ILE A 114 -6.99 14.05 -17.25
CA ILE A 114 -7.46 12.65 -17.20
C ILE A 114 -7.19 11.93 -18.51
N ARG A 115 -7.60 12.52 -19.66
CA ARG A 115 -7.38 11.92 -20.99
C ARG A 115 -5.91 11.68 -21.33
N ARG A 116 -4.99 12.44 -20.74
CA ARG A 116 -3.54 12.23 -20.93
C ARG A 116 -2.97 11.22 -19.95
N GLN A 117 -3.34 11.33 -18.67
CA GLN A 117 -2.68 10.59 -17.59
C GLN A 117 -3.12 9.13 -17.52
N VAL A 118 -4.43 8.85 -17.71
CA VAL A 118 -4.95 7.48 -17.59
C VAL A 118 -4.31 6.53 -18.61
N PRO A 119 -4.22 6.85 -19.93
CA PRO A 119 -3.54 5.96 -20.87
C PRO A 119 -2.07 5.76 -20.57
N MET A 120 -1.36 6.80 -20.06
CA MET A 120 0.06 6.68 -19.68
C MET A 120 0.24 5.67 -18.55
N VAL A 121 -0.61 5.73 -17.52
CA VAL A 121 -0.51 4.79 -16.39
C VAL A 121 -0.96 3.40 -16.80
N LEU A 122 -1.99 3.25 -17.63
CA LEU A 122 -2.40 1.94 -18.18
C LEU A 122 -1.27 1.31 -19.01
N SER A 123 -0.53 2.11 -19.77
CA SER A 123 0.66 1.63 -20.49
C SER A 123 1.75 1.18 -19.53
N LEU A 124 2.00 1.93 -18.45
CA LEU A 124 3.00 1.57 -17.44
C LEU A 124 2.73 0.21 -16.78
N VAL A 125 1.45 -0.13 -16.56
CA VAL A 125 1.07 -1.42 -15.98
C VAL A 125 0.77 -2.51 -17.02
N GLY A 126 1.02 -2.25 -18.32
CA GLY A 126 0.83 -3.22 -19.41
C GLY A 126 -0.63 -3.48 -19.82
N LEU A 127 -1.54 -2.52 -19.60
CA LEU A 127 -2.98 -2.65 -19.87
C LEU A 127 -3.50 -1.73 -20.98
N SER A 128 -2.64 -1.21 -21.85
CA SER A 128 -3.04 -0.27 -22.94
C SER A 128 -4.19 -0.78 -23.80
N GLY A 129 -4.20 -2.07 -24.15
CA GLY A 129 -5.24 -2.68 -25.00
C GLY A 129 -6.55 -3.01 -24.28
N LYS A 130 -6.60 -2.88 -22.93
CA LYS A 130 -7.72 -3.34 -22.10
C LYS A 130 -8.54 -2.20 -21.49
N ALA A 131 -8.32 -0.96 -21.90
CA ALA A 131 -8.94 0.23 -21.33
C ALA A 131 -10.49 0.22 -21.31
N LYS A 132 -11.11 -0.47 -22.29
CA LYS A 132 -12.57 -0.55 -22.44
C LYS A 132 -13.19 -1.80 -21.78
N MET A 133 -12.39 -2.74 -21.31
CA MET A 133 -12.85 -3.95 -20.65
C MET A 133 -13.36 -3.66 -19.23
N TYR A 134 -14.24 -4.52 -18.75
CA TYR A 134 -14.76 -4.49 -17.38
C TYR A 134 -13.94 -5.44 -16.47
N PRO A 135 -13.96 -5.26 -15.14
CA PRO A 135 -13.20 -6.11 -14.21
C PRO A 135 -13.47 -7.61 -14.35
N ASN A 136 -14.70 -8.01 -14.62
CA ASN A 136 -15.09 -9.41 -14.79
C ASN A 136 -14.55 -10.06 -16.09
N GLU A 137 -14.02 -9.29 -17.01
CA GLU A 137 -13.38 -9.75 -18.25
C GLU A 137 -11.85 -9.89 -18.09
N LEU A 138 -11.32 -9.64 -16.91
CA LEU A 138 -9.89 -9.62 -16.61
C LEU A 138 -9.48 -10.78 -15.70
N SER A 139 -8.26 -11.28 -15.90
CA SER A 139 -7.61 -12.18 -14.95
C SER A 139 -7.35 -11.47 -13.60
N GLY A 140 -7.11 -12.23 -12.53
CA GLY A 140 -6.76 -11.66 -11.22
C GLY A 140 -5.54 -10.74 -11.26
N GLY A 141 -4.49 -11.15 -11.99
CA GLY A 141 -3.29 -10.33 -12.17
C GLY A 141 -3.56 -9.02 -12.93
N GLU A 142 -4.44 -9.06 -13.93
CA GLU A 142 -4.85 -7.85 -14.65
C GLU A 142 -5.70 -6.93 -13.78
N GLN A 143 -6.60 -7.48 -12.96
CA GLN A 143 -7.36 -6.69 -11.99
C GLN A 143 -6.43 -6.02 -10.98
N GLN A 144 -5.39 -6.71 -10.50
CA GLN A 144 -4.38 -6.14 -9.62
C GLN A 144 -3.57 -5.03 -10.31
N ARG A 145 -3.23 -5.20 -11.59
CA ARG A 145 -2.59 -4.13 -12.39
C ARG A 145 -3.49 -2.90 -12.54
N VAL A 146 -4.83 -3.09 -12.69
CA VAL A 146 -5.79 -1.96 -12.67
C VAL A 146 -5.81 -1.26 -11.31
N ALA A 147 -5.84 -2.02 -10.21
CA ALA A 147 -5.78 -1.46 -8.86
C ALA A 147 -4.49 -0.66 -8.64
N LEU A 148 -3.36 -1.16 -9.13
CA LEU A 148 -2.07 -0.48 -9.08
C LEU A 148 -2.06 0.78 -9.96
N ALA A 149 -2.62 0.74 -11.18
CA ALA A 149 -2.79 1.91 -12.04
C ALA A 149 -3.62 3.00 -11.35
N ARG A 150 -4.74 2.61 -10.72
CA ARG A 150 -5.58 3.52 -9.94
C ARG A 150 -4.83 4.15 -8.77
N ALA A 151 -3.98 3.40 -8.09
CA ALA A 151 -3.14 3.90 -7.01
C ALA A 151 -2.09 4.91 -7.51
N LEU A 152 -1.55 4.71 -8.71
CA LEU A 152 -0.46 5.51 -9.31
C LEU A 152 -0.90 6.78 -10.01
N VAL A 153 -2.14 6.84 -10.52
CA VAL A 153 -2.56 7.85 -11.49
C VAL A 153 -2.44 9.30 -11.00
N ASN A 154 -2.48 9.51 -9.69
CA ASN A 154 -2.30 10.82 -9.06
C ASN A 154 -0.85 11.11 -8.63
N ASN A 155 0.14 10.33 -9.09
CA ASN A 155 1.55 10.45 -8.72
C ASN A 155 1.76 10.52 -7.19
N PRO A 156 1.37 9.48 -6.44
CA PRO A 156 1.43 9.49 -5.00
C PRO A 156 2.88 9.54 -4.50
N LEU A 157 3.09 10.12 -3.31
CA LEU A 157 4.38 10.13 -2.65
C LEU A 157 4.79 8.75 -2.12
N MET A 158 3.78 7.90 -1.83
CA MET A 158 3.97 6.53 -1.38
C MET A 158 2.86 5.61 -1.86
N ILE A 159 3.19 4.34 -2.01
CA ILE A 159 2.24 3.24 -2.21
C ILE A 159 2.24 2.38 -0.96
N ILE A 160 1.04 2.05 -0.50
CA ILE A 160 0.80 1.09 0.58
C ILE A 160 0.02 -0.07 -0.04
N ALA A 161 0.59 -1.26 0.02
CA ALA A 161 -0.01 -2.47 -0.50
C ALA A 161 -0.25 -3.47 0.65
N ASP A 162 -1.51 -3.84 0.84
CA ASP A 162 -1.92 -4.86 1.83
C ASP A 162 -2.19 -6.18 1.11
N GLU A 163 -1.29 -7.14 1.29
CA GLU A 163 -1.30 -8.48 0.65
C GLU A 163 -1.53 -8.43 -0.87
N PRO A 164 -0.73 -7.64 -1.64
CA PRO A 164 -1.03 -7.36 -3.05
C PRO A 164 -0.95 -8.57 -3.97
N THR A 165 -0.44 -9.69 -3.49
CA THR A 165 -0.22 -10.93 -4.24
C THR A 165 -1.02 -12.12 -3.69
N GLY A 166 -1.81 -11.92 -2.64
CA GLY A 166 -2.44 -13.01 -1.89
C GLY A 166 -3.48 -13.84 -2.68
N ASN A 167 -4.00 -13.32 -3.80
CA ASN A 167 -4.99 -13.98 -4.64
C ASN A 167 -4.44 -14.32 -6.05
N LEU A 168 -3.12 -14.33 -6.21
CA LEU A 168 -2.46 -14.51 -7.50
C LEU A 168 -1.61 -15.79 -7.51
N ASP A 169 -1.42 -16.34 -8.69
CA ASP A 169 -0.43 -17.40 -8.91
C ASP A 169 1.00 -16.86 -8.72
N PRO A 170 1.99 -17.73 -8.48
CA PRO A 170 3.36 -17.32 -8.18
C PRO A 170 4.01 -16.42 -9.24
N ASP A 171 3.82 -16.72 -10.52
CA ASP A 171 4.43 -15.96 -11.61
C ASP A 171 3.83 -14.56 -11.71
N THR A 172 2.50 -14.48 -11.67
CA THR A 172 1.77 -13.20 -11.66
C THR A 172 2.10 -12.38 -10.40
N ALA A 173 2.23 -13.03 -9.23
CA ALA A 173 2.62 -12.40 -7.99
C ALA A 173 4.00 -11.74 -8.12
N TRP A 174 4.95 -12.46 -8.72
CA TRP A 174 6.29 -11.94 -8.98
C TRP A 174 6.28 -10.73 -9.92
N ASP A 175 5.48 -10.78 -10.98
CA ASP A 175 5.31 -9.66 -11.91
C ASP A 175 4.79 -8.40 -11.21
N ILE A 176 3.80 -8.53 -10.32
CA ILE A 176 3.26 -7.40 -9.54
C ILE A 176 4.32 -6.82 -8.62
N MET A 177 5.13 -7.67 -7.98
CA MET A 177 6.20 -7.21 -7.09
C MET A 177 7.33 -6.53 -7.85
N ASN A 178 7.69 -7.03 -9.04
CA ASN A 178 8.64 -6.38 -9.93
C ASN A 178 8.15 -5.00 -10.37
N LEU A 179 6.88 -4.88 -10.71
CA LEU A 179 6.26 -3.58 -11.07
C LEU A 179 6.31 -2.60 -9.89
N LEU A 180 6.01 -3.05 -8.66
CA LEU A 180 6.16 -2.23 -7.44
C LEU A 180 7.63 -1.79 -7.22
N ASN A 181 8.59 -2.68 -7.51
CA ASN A 181 10.01 -2.35 -7.41
C ASN A 181 10.43 -1.30 -8.47
N GLU A 182 9.96 -1.41 -9.71
CA GLU A 182 10.21 -0.40 -10.76
C GLU A 182 9.65 0.97 -10.37
N ILE A 183 8.45 1.01 -9.77
CA ILE A 183 7.84 2.24 -9.26
C ILE A 183 8.69 2.84 -8.13
N ASN A 184 9.21 2.00 -7.24
CA ASN A 184 10.11 2.42 -6.17
C ASN A 184 11.41 3.00 -6.71
N LEU A 185 12.03 2.37 -7.71
CA LEU A 185 13.25 2.86 -8.36
C LEU A 185 13.07 4.25 -8.99
N ARG A 186 11.84 4.65 -9.33
CA ARG A 186 11.50 6.00 -9.79
C ARG A 186 11.30 7.00 -8.64
N GLY A 187 11.55 6.59 -7.39
CA GLY A 187 11.55 7.45 -6.20
C GLY A 187 10.27 7.42 -5.35
N THR A 188 9.25 6.63 -5.71
CA THR A 188 8.05 6.46 -4.88
C THR A 188 8.38 5.56 -3.70
N THR A 189 7.99 5.94 -2.48
CA THR A 189 8.10 5.07 -1.30
C THR A 189 7.11 3.92 -1.42
N VAL A 190 7.54 2.69 -1.14
CA VAL A 190 6.66 1.51 -1.22
C VAL A 190 6.67 0.76 0.10
N VAL A 191 5.49 0.49 0.65
CA VAL A 191 5.28 -0.31 1.85
C VAL A 191 4.36 -1.46 1.51
N VAL A 192 4.84 -2.68 1.67
CA VAL A 192 4.09 -3.91 1.35
C VAL A 192 3.91 -4.72 2.61
N ALA A 193 2.67 -4.90 3.06
CA ALA A 193 2.35 -5.91 4.06
C ALA A 193 2.12 -7.24 3.35
N THR A 194 2.85 -8.29 3.75
CA THR A 194 2.72 -9.61 3.14
C THR A 194 3.17 -10.72 4.09
N HIS A 195 2.72 -11.92 3.80
CA HIS A 195 3.20 -13.15 4.41
C HIS A 195 3.91 -14.07 3.37
N ALA A 196 4.11 -13.59 2.14
CA ALA A 196 4.78 -14.33 1.06
C ALA A 196 6.30 -14.35 1.28
N LYS A 197 6.78 -15.39 1.98
CA LYS A 197 8.18 -15.58 2.37
C LYS A 197 9.12 -15.52 1.17
N ASP A 198 8.84 -16.30 0.12
CA ASP A 198 9.72 -16.43 -1.04
C ASP A 198 9.97 -15.09 -1.74
N ILE A 199 8.93 -14.26 -1.84
CA ILE A 199 9.02 -12.92 -2.44
C ILE A 199 9.92 -12.01 -1.59
N VAL A 200 9.72 -12.00 -0.27
CA VAL A 200 10.51 -11.18 0.66
C VAL A 200 11.98 -11.56 0.61
N ASP A 201 12.27 -12.88 0.65
CA ASP A 201 13.63 -13.42 0.65
C ASP A 201 14.37 -13.14 -0.67
N GLN A 202 13.69 -13.21 -1.82
CA GLN A 202 14.29 -12.94 -3.12
C GLN A 202 14.54 -11.44 -3.35
N MET A 203 13.61 -10.57 -2.94
CA MET A 203 13.72 -9.13 -3.17
C MET A 203 14.77 -8.45 -2.29
N ARG A 204 15.11 -8.99 -1.15
CA ARG A 204 16.14 -8.49 -0.20
C ARG A 204 16.03 -6.99 0.09
N LYS A 205 14.81 -6.51 0.29
CA LYS A 205 14.53 -5.14 0.72
C LYS A 205 14.53 -5.06 2.24
N ARG A 206 14.28 -3.88 2.78
CA ARG A 206 14.07 -3.73 4.22
C ARG A 206 12.85 -4.52 4.67
N VAL A 207 12.98 -5.21 5.82
CA VAL A 207 11.93 -6.03 6.40
C VAL A 207 11.72 -5.63 7.84
N ILE A 208 10.48 -5.22 8.15
CA ILE A 208 10.01 -4.90 9.50
C ILE A 208 9.12 -6.06 9.94
N HIS A 209 9.58 -6.82 10.92
CA HIS A 209 8.87 -7.98 11.46
C HIS A 209 7.96 -7.57 12.62
N ILE A 210 6.68 -7.93 12.52
CA ILE A 210 5.71 -7.72 13.59
C ILE A 210 5.21 -9.08 14.12
N HIS A 211 5.29 -9.29 15.42
CA HIS A 211 4.78 -10.46 16.11
C HIS A 211 3.92 -10.04 17.31
N LYS A 212 2.65 -10.50 17.34
CA LYS A 212 1.68 -10.17 18.42
C LYS A 212 1.63 -8.68 18.79
N GLY A 213 1.69 -7.84 17.77
CA GLY A 213 1.62 -6.37 17.91
C GLY A 213 2.94 -5.68 18.22
N VAL A 214 4.04 -6.40 18.39
CA VAL A 214 5.37 -5.86 18.69
C VAL A 214 6.25 -5.91 17.45
N ILE A 215 7.02 -4.85 17.18
CA ILE A 215 8.11 -4.89 16.21
C ILE A 215 9.27 -5.65 16.83
N VAL A 216 9.53 -6.86 16.34
CA VAL A 216 10.57 -7.75 16.89
C VAL A 216 11.91 -7.62 16.16
N LYS A 217 11.89 -7.18 14.89
CA LYS A 217 13.09 -7.02 14.08
C LYS A 217 12.87 -5.96 12.99
N ASP A 218 13.92 -5.26 12.61
CA ASP A 218 13.93 -4.24 11.54
C ASP A 218 15.26 -4.32 10.78
N ASP A 219 15.26 -5.08 9.70
CA ASP A 219 16.45 -5.36 8.90
C ASP A 219 16.45 -4.55 7.59
N LYS A 220 17.48 -3.77 7.34
CA LYS A 220 17.61 -2.95 6.13
C LYS A 220 17.76 -3.75 4.84
N LYS A 221 18.29 -4.97 4.91
CA LYS A 221 18.39 -5.96 3.81
C LYS A 221 18.11 -7.33 4.42
N GLY A 222 16.85 -7.58 4.76
CA GLY A 222 16.42 -8.76 5.48
C GLY A 222 15.77 -9.81 4.59
N GLY A 223 15.59 -11.00 5.15
CA GLY A 223 14.70 -12.04 4.69
C GLY A 223 13.50 -12.18 5.63
N TYR A 224 12.61 -13.11 5.29
CA TYR A 224 11.40 -13.36 6.09
C TYR A 224 11.69 -14.10 7.39
N ASP A 225 12.77 -14.88 7.47
CA ASP A 225 13.07 -15.69 8.64
C ASP A 225 13.48 -14.83 9.84
N CYS A 226 12.59 -14.83 10.84
CA CYS A 226 12.93 -14.57 12.22
C CYS A 226 12.96 -15.92 12.94
N GLU A 227 14.13 -16.40 13.30
CA GLU A 227 14.22 -17.30 14.44
C GLU A 227 13.79 -16.48 15.67
N ILE A 228 12.58 -16.76 16.16
CA ILE A 228 12.02 -16.17 17.38
C ILE A 228 12.17 -17.17 18.50
#